data_39d0f3ba10bbfb8d95be326871f3cd92
#
_entry.id   39d0f3ba10bbfb8d95be326871f3cd92
#
_cell.length_a   1.000
_cell.length_b   1.000
_cell.length_c   1.000
_cell.angle_alpha   90.00
_cell.angle_beta   90.00
_cell.angle_gamma   90.00
#
_symmetry.space_group_name_H-M   'P 1'
#
loop_
_entity.id
_entity.type
_entity.pdbx_description
1 polymer ?
#
loop_
_entity_poly.entity_id
_entity_poly.type
_entity_poly.pdbx_seq_one_letter_code
_entity_poly.pdbx_strand_id
1 'polypeptide(L)'
;MQQRKNIAVILAGGKGVRLDEQRPKQLLKIAGKKVIEHTLEVFEQHPEIHEIAVVSNVFHISDVEEIAKVNNFRKLKRILNGGAERYDSSLSAINAYMDQDVNLIFHDAVRPLVNHRIISDCIEALKDFNAVDVAIKTTDTIIQVQDSLIDAIPNRDFLYNGQTPQAFHINTIKKAYELALQDPNFRATDDCGVVKKYLPEERIYVVSGEQFNMKLTYKEDVFLIDKLFQLKSSIDKGMSLSEEVTRMLKDRVIVVFGGSYGIGKEILEICKSSSAIGYCFSRANNVDVSSHEQVSKALEEVYTKEGKIDFVVNTAAILDKQSLTNMSYEDIITSINVNYLGSVIVAKESFKYLQRTKGSLLLYTSSSYTRGRSLYSIYSSTKAAIVNLVQALSEEWSDITINCINPERTKTPMRIKNFGNEADNSLLKPEAVAIASINTLFSDKSGQVIDVKL
;
A
#
# COMPACT_ATOMS: atom_id res chain seq x y z
N MET A 1 26.72 27.92 3.58
CA MET A 1 25.32 28.31 3.92
C MET A 1 24.71 27.21 4.75
N GLN A 2 24.08 27.52 5.86
CA GLN A 2 23.37 26.51 6.66
C GLN A 2 22.20 25.99 5.84
N GLN A 3 22.09 24.68 5.68
CA GLN A 3 21.02 24.08 4.87
C GLN A 3 19.67 24.37 5.56
N ARG A 4 18.69 24.96 4.82
CA ARG A 4 17.35 25.21 5.32
C ARG A 4 16.68 23.90 5.74
N LYS A 5 15.89 23.93 6.81
CA LYS A 5 15.05 22.80 7.18
C LYS A 5 13.92 22.62 6.18
N ASN A 6 13.67 21.39 5.79
CA ASN A 6 12.53 21.00 4.95
C ASN A 6 11.37 20.55 5.83
N ILE A 7 10.26 21.26 5.78
CA ILE A 7 9.04 21.01 6.55
C ILE A 7 7.97 20.47 5.61
N ALA A 8 7.53 19.25 5.80
CA ALA A 8 6.38 18.73 5.07
C ALA A 8 5.07 19.24 5.69
N VAL A 9 4.23 19.87 4.89
CA VAL A 9 2.91 20.36 5.27
C VAL A 9 1.85 19.49 4.61
N ILE A 10 1.23 18.62 5.39
CA ILE A 10 0.22 17.68 4.89
C ILE A 10 -1.17 18.29 5.04
N LEU A 11 -1.78 18.62 3.90
CA LEU A 11 -3.08 19.29 3.83
C LEU A 11 -4.22 18.26 3.93
N ALA A 12 -4.85 18.20 5.10
CA ALA A 12 -5.94 17.29 5.46
C ALA A 12 -7.25 18.00 5.82
N GLY A 13 -7.37 19.32 5.59
CA GLY A 13 -8.51 20.16 5.97
C GLY A 13 -9.77 20.01 5.11
N GLY A 14 -9.70 19.33 3.98
CA GLY A 14 -10.81 19.23 3.01
C GLY A 14 -12.03 18.46 3.54
N LYS A 15 -13.23 19.00 3.34
CA LYS A 15 -14.53 18.43 3.79
C LYS A 15 -14.95 17.13 3.08
N GLY A 16 -14.29 16.76 1.99
CA GLY A 16 -14.52 15.46 1.30
C GLY A 16 -15.89 15.22 0.66
N VAL A 17 -16.72 16.21 0.51
CA VAL A 17 -18.15 16.19 0.11
C VAL A 17 -18.50 15.34 -1.13
N ARG A 18 -17.52 15.05 -2.00
CA ARG A 18 -17.75 14.29 -3.25
C ARG A 18 -17.71 12.77 -3.10
N LEU A 19 -17.19 12.25 -2.00
CA LEU A 19 -16.91 10.82 -1.84
C LEU A 19 -17.89 10.16 -0.85
N ASP A 20 -18.03 10.72 0.34
CA ASP A 20 -18.95 10.27 1.40
C ASP A 20 -19.23 11.45 2.32
N GLU A 21 -20.50 11.71 2.63
CA GLU A 21 -20.91 12.78 3.56
C GLU A 21 -20.60 12.41 5.03
N GLN A 22 -20.38 11.12 5.32
CA GLN A 22 -20.24 10.62 6.69
C GLN A 22 -18.81 10.49 7.17
N ARG A 23 -17.82 10.30 6.26
CA ARG A 23 -16.41 10.11 6.63
C ARG A 23 -15.46 10.91 5.74
N PRO A 24 -14.50 11.65 6.33
CA PRO A 24 -13.48 12.35 5.57
C PRO A 24 -12.62 11.36 4.79
N LYS A 25 -12.40 11.65 3.51
CA LYS A 25 -11.68 10.76 2.59
C LYS A 25 -10.24 10.44 3.02
N GLN A 26 -9.59 11.35 3.74
CA GLN A 26 -8.24 11.12 4.30
C GLN A 26 -8.22 10.06 5.41
N LEU A 27 -9.37 9.75 6.01
CA LEU A 27 -9.51 8.74 7.06
C LEU A 27 -10.10 7.40 6.54
N LEU A 28 -10.42 7.31 5.25
CA LEU A 28 -10.82 6.05 4.62
C LEU A 28 -9.65 5.07 4.64
N LYS A 29 -9.93 3.80 4.86
CA LYS A 29 -8.92 2.73 4.77
C LYS A 29 -8.75 2.28 3.32
N ILE A 30 -7.51 2.20 2.87
CA ILE A 30 -7.08 1.66 1.59
C ILE A 30 -5.83 0.82 1.86
N ALA A 31 -5.76 -0.39 1.34
CA ALA A 31 -4.62 -1.27 1.53
C ALA A 31 -4.22 -1.45 3.02
N GLY A 32 -5.24 -1.58 3.89
CA GLY A 32 -5.07 -1.87 5.31
C GLY A 32 -4.76 -0.67 6.23
N LYS A 33 -4.50 0.53 5.69
CA LYS A 33 -4.20 1.77 6.46
C LYS A 33 -5.11 2.91 6.03
N LYS A 34 -5.31 3.90 6.90
CA LYS A 34 -6.00 5.15 6.51
C LYS A 34 -5.17 5.88 5.44
N VAL A 35 -5.82 6.57 4.51
CA VAL A 35 -5.16 7.26 3.39
C VAL A 35 -4.05 8.21 3.88
N ILE A 36 -4.32 8.98 4.93
CA ILE A 36 -3.34 9.90 5.51
C ILE A 36 -2.15 9.17 6.14
N GLU A 37 -2.31 7.96 6.66
CA GLU A 37 -1.22 7.17 7.25
C GLU A 37 -0.18 6.82 6.19
N HIS A 38 -0.63 6.38 5.00
CA HIS A 38 0.27 6.12 3.88
C HIS A 38 1.07 7.38 3.48
N THR A 39 0.40 8.52 3.41
CA THR A 39 1.06 9.79 3.08
C THR A 39 2.09 10.16 4.15
N LEU A 40 1.70 10.15 5.43
CA LEU A 40 2.59 10.50 6.53
C LEU A 40 3.81 9.58 6.60
N GLU A 41 3.63 8.28 6.37
CA GLU A 41 4.72 7.29 6.40
C GLU A 41 5.82 7.61 5.39
N VAL A 42 5.47 8.02 4.16
CA VAL A 42 6.46 8.38 3.14
C VAL A 42 7.30 9.58 3.57
N PHE A 43 6.67 10.62 4.15
CA PHE A 43 7.40 11.80 4.62
C PHE A 43 8.18 11.53 5.92
N GLU A 44 7.65 10.69 6.82
CA GLU A 44 8.35 10.27 8.04
C GLU A 44 9.65 9.53 7.71
N GLN A 45 9.61 8.65 6.71
CA GLN A 45 10.76 7.83 6.30
C GLN A 45 11.76 8.59 5.43
N HIS A 46 11.38 9.75 4.86
CA HIS A 46 12.26 10.49 3.95
C HIS A 46 13.42 11.17 4.70
N PRO A 47 14.70 10.91 4.35
CA PRO A 47 15.86 11.36 5.14
C PRO A 47 16.00 12.89 5.21
N GLU A 48 15.61 13.62 4.16
CA GLU A 48 15.77 15.07 4.08
C GLU A 48 14.55 15.86 4.61
N ILE A 49 13.49 15.20 5.05
CA ILE A 49 12.37 15.84 5.77
C ILE A 49 12.71 15.90 7.25
N HIS A 50 12.70 17.09 7.82
CA HIS A 50 13.10 17.36 9.18
C HIS A 50 11.92 17.42 10.16
N GLU A 51 10.78 17.89 9.67
CA GLU A 51 9.55 18.05 10.44
C GLU A 51 8.33 17.85 9.55
N ILE A 52 7.24 17.34 10.13
CA ILE A 52 5.93 17.24 9.50
C ILE A 52 4.95 18.09 10.29
N ALA A 53 4.17 18.90 9.58
CA ALA A 53 2.98 19.57 10.10
C ALA A 53 1.74 19.05 9.35
N VAL A 54 0.70 18.68 10.06
CA VAL A 54 -0.59 18.32 9.46
C VAL A 54 -1.54 19.48 9.66
N VAL A 55 -2.19 19.93 8.59
CA VAL A 55 -3.27 20.91 8.67
C VAL A 55 -4.58 20.19 8.50
N SER A 56 -5.34 20.06 9.57
CA SER A 56 -6.57 19.27 9.65
C SER A 56 -7.79 20.12 9.98
N ASN A 57 -8.97 19.61 9.63
CA ASN A 57 -10.21 20.17 10.16
C ASN A 57 -10.25 19.95 11.69
N VAL A 58 -10.77 20.93 12.43
CA VAL A 58 -10.85 20.89 13.90
C VAL A 58 -11.53 19.63 14.45
N PHE A 59 -12.51 19.09 13.74
CA PHE A 59 -13.23 17.88 14.15
C PHE A 59 -12.41 16.58 14.02
N HIS A 60 -11.26 16.62 13.35
CA HIS A 60 -10.42 15.45 13.06
C HIS A 60 -8.98 15.55 13.57
N ILE A 61 -8.72 16.53 14.45
CA ILE A 61 -7.41 16.68 15.11
C ILE A 61 -7.10 15.47 15.96
N SER A 62 -8.07 15.02 16.77
CA SER A 62 -7.90 13.83 17.62
C SER A 62 -7.62 12.55 16.82
N ASP A 63 -8.23 12.39 15.63
CA ASP A 63 -7.93 11.27 14.74
C ASP A 63 -6.46 11.30 14.29
N VAL A 64 -5.93 12.49 13.97
CA VAL A 64 -4.53 12.66 13.54
C VAL A 64 -3.56 12.43 14.69
N GLU A 65 -3.89 12.88 15.90
CA GLU A 65 -3.10 12.64 17.12
C GLU A 65 -3.00 11.14 17.43
N GLU A 66 -4.13 10.43 17.35
CA GLU A 66 -4.16 8.98 17.52
C GLU A 66 -3.30 8.27 16.49
N ILE A 67 -3.44 8.62 15.20
CA ILE A 67 -2.63 8.09 14.10
C ILE A 67 -1.14 8.32 14.37
N ALA A 68 -0.75 9.53 14.78
CA ALA A 68 0.63 9.86 15.07
C ALA A 68 1.20 9.01 16.19
N LYS A 69 0.42 8.80 17.26
CA LYS A 69 0.79 8.00 18.41
C LYS A 69 0.93 6.52 18.08
N VAL A 70 -0.08 5.95 17.39
CA VAL A 70 -0.11 4.53 17.03
C VAL A 70 1.04 4.17 16.10
N ASN A 71 1.32 5.00 15.09
CA ASN A 71 2.38 4.78 14.11
C ASN A 71 3.75 5.32 14.56
N ASN A 72 3.86 5.92 15.75
CA ASN A 72 5.10 6.50 16.28
C ASN A 72 5.79 7.48 15.29
N PHE A 73 5.01 8.35 14.65
CA PHE A 73 5.53 9.37 13.73
C PHE A 73 6.32 10.44 14.51
N ARG A 74 7.65 10.34 14.48
CA ARG A 74 8.55 11.18 15.27
C ARG A 74 8.76 12.57 14.68
N LYS A 75 8.64 12.70 13.35
CA LYS A 75 8.78 13.98 12.64
C LYS A 75 7.50 14.81 12.69
N LEU A 76 6.35 14.23 12.98
CA LEU A 76 5.11 14.99 13.18
C LEU A 76 5.19 15.81 14.46
N LYS A 77 5.40 17.14 14.33
CA LYS A 77 5.58 18.08 15.42
C LYS A 77 4.42 19.03 15.64
N ARG A 78 3.61 19.26 14.59
CA ARG A 78 2.51 20.21 14.66
C ARG A 78 1.26 19.64 14.00
N ILE A 79 0.12 19.84 14.65
CA ILE A 79 -1.20 19.64 14.07
C ILE A 79 -1.90 21.00 14.13
N LEU A 80 -2.19 21.55 12.97
CA LEU A 80 -2.69 22.90 12.78
C LEU A 80 -4.15 22.88 12.35
N ASN A 81 -4.91 23.89 12.73
CA ASN A 81 -6.28 24.06 12.28
C ASN A 81 -6.29 24.52 10.81
N GLY A 82 -7.01 23.81 9.95
CA GLY A 82 -7.37 24.27 8.62
C GLY A 82 -8.54 25.25 8.67
N GLY A 83 -8.75 25.98 7.60
CA GLY A 83 -9.87 26.89 7.44
C GLY A 83 -10.97 26.35 6.53
N ALA A 84 -11.84 27.26 6.05
CA ALA A 84 -12.98 26.93 5.21
C ALA A 84 -12.53 26.54 3.79
N GLU A 85 -11.53 27.22 3.27
CA GLU A 85 -10.98 27.05 1.93
C GLU A 85 -9.57 26.39 1.99
N ARG A 86 -9.09 25.90 0.83
CA ARG A 86 -7.76 25.29 0.74
C ARG A 86 -6.64 26.26 1.13
N TYR A 87 -6.74 27.52 0.68
CA TYR A 87 -5.73 28.54 0.95
C TYR A 87 -5.64 28.90 2.46
N ASP A 88 -6.74 28.82 3.20
CA ASP A 88 -6.69 29.01 4.66
C ASP A 88 -5.79 27.97 5.36
N SER A 89 -5.82 26.74 4.84
CA SER A 89 -4.95 25.68 5.34
C SER A 89 -3.48 25.97 5.04
N SER A 90 -3.18 26.48 3.84
CA SER A 90 -1.82 26.90 3.50
C SER A 90 -1.34 28.09 4.36
N LEU A 91 -2.21 29.08 4.59
CA LEU A 91 -1.94 30.22 5.47
C LEU A 91 -1.67 29.79 6.92
N SER A 92 -2.43 28.82 7.44
CA SER A 92 -2.20 28.28 8.78
C SER A 92 -0.78 27.74 8.94
N ALA A 93 -0.29 27.00 7.94
CA ALA A 93 1.09 26.52 7.93
C ALA A 93 2.11 27.65 7.76
N ILE A 94 1.90 28.56 6.81
CA ILE A 94 2.81 29.71 6.58
C ILE A 94 2.97 30.51 7.89
N ASN A 95 1.86 30.82 8.57
CA ASN A 95 1.88 31.57 9.83
C ASN A 95 2.60 30.81 10.95
N ALA A 96 2.48 29.48 11.00
CA ALA A 96 3.14 28.66 12.02
C ALA A 96 4.68 28.63 11.89
N TYR A 97 5.22 28.98 10.73
CA TYR A 97 6.67 28.97 10.42
C TYR A 97 7.22 30.32 9.97
N MET A 98 6.44 31.41 10.00
CA MET A 98 6.77 32.70 9.39
C MET A 98 8.05 33.37 9.91
N ASP A 99 8.49 33.00 11.12
CA ASP A 99 9.69 33.53 11.79
C ASP A 99 10.93 32.66 11.60
N GLN A 100 10.85 31.65 10.71
CA GLN A 100 11.92 30.68 10.47
C GLN A 100 12.38 30.76 8.99
N ASP A 101 13.65 30.52 8.72
CA ASP A 101 14.16 30.34 7.36
C ASP A 101 14.09 28.86 6.98
N VAL A 102 12.96 28.45 6.40
CA VAL A 102 12.64 27.06 6.08
C VAL A 102 12.07 26.90 4.68
N ASN A 103 12.10 25.68 4.17
CA ASN A 103 11.35 25.26 3.01
C ASN A 103 10.03 24.62 3.46
N LEU A 104 8.92 25.05 2.90
CA LEU A 104 7.61 24.43 3.10
C LEU A 104 7.26 23.56 1.89
N ILE A 105 6.94 22.31 2.13
CA ILE A 105 6.59 21.30 1.10
C ILE A 105 5.15 20.90 1.34
N PHE A 106 4.22 21.53 0.63
CA PHE A 106 2.78 21.30 0.74
C PHE A 106 2.38 20.05 -0.04
N HIS A 107 1.68 19.14 0.62
CA HIS A 107 1.19 17.92 -0.01
C HIS A 107 -0.23 17.58 0.41
N ASP A 108 -1.05 17.16 -0.56
CA ASP A 108 -2.42 16.70 -0.28
C ASP A 108 -2.38 15.36 0.50
N ALA A 109 -2.99 15.30 1.68
CA ALA A 109 -3.11 14.08 2.48
C ALA A 109 -3.75 12.91 1.70
N VAL A 110 -4.47 13.23 0.65
CA VAL A 110 -5.22 12.29 -0.21
C VAL A 110 -4.49 11.92 -1.51
N ARG A 111 -3.16 12.07 -1.54
CA ARG A 111 -2.27 11.51 -2.57
C ARG A 111 -1.29 10.51 -1.93
N PRO A 112 -1.78 9.34 -1.50
CA PRO A 112 -1.01 8.42 -0.66
C PRO A 112 0.10 7.68 -1.41
N LEU A 113 0.21 7.84 -2.73
CA LEU A 113 1.17 7.15 -3.57
C LEU A 113 2.35 8.03 -3.98
N VAL A 114 2.54 9.21 -3.35
CA VAL A 114 3.78 9.97 -3.47
C VAL A 114 4.97 9.09 -3.08
N ASN A 115 6.14 9.36 -3.63
CA ASN A 115 7.36 8.59 -3.35
C ASN A 115 8.56 9.48 -3.01
N HIS A 116 9.61 8.86 -2.49
CA HIS A 116 10.84 9.56 -2.08
C HIS A 116 11.50 10.33 -3.23
N ARG A 117 11.49 9.79 -4.47
CA ARG A 117 12.07 10.46 -5.63
C ARG A 117 11.44 11.85 -5.85
N ILE A 118 10.10 11.92 -5.89
CA ILE A 118 9.40 13.19 -6.11
C ILE A 118 9.75 14.20 -5.00
N ILE A 119 9.82 13.75 -3.75
CA ILE A 119 10.17 14.62 -2.61
C ILE A 119 11.61 15.10 -2.72
N SER A 120 12.57 14.21 -3.03
CA SER A 120 13.98 14.55 -3.22
C SER A 120 14.17 15.51 -4.38
N ASP A 121 13.49 15.29 -5.51
CA ASP A 121 13.58 16.16 -6.70
C ASP A 121 13.06 17.58 -6.37
N CYS A 122 11.99 17.71 -5.56
CA CYS A 122 11.50 19.01 -5.10
C CYS A 122 12.52 19.71 -4.20
N ILE A 123 13.14 18.99 -3.26
CA ILE A 123 14.15 19.54 -2.35
C ILE A 123 15.40 19.99 -3.12
N GLU A 124 15.82 19.19 -4.09
CA GLU A 124 16.96 19.52 -4.94
C GLU A 124 16.69 20.78 -5.76
N ALA A 125 15.51 20.87 -6.37
CA ALA A 125 15.12 22.04 -7.16
C ALA A 125 15.03 23.33 -6.31
N LEU A 126 14.72 23.25 -5.02
CA LEU A 126 14.71 24.40 -4.11
C LEU A 126 16.12 24.96 -3.81
N LYS A 127 17.20 24.32 -4.26
CA LYS A 127 18.54 24.90 -4.18
C LYS A 127 18.73 26.04 -5.18
N ASP A 128 18.05 25.99 -6.33
CA ASP A 128 18.19 26.94 -7.44
C ASP A 128 16.93 27.79 -7.68
N PHE A 129 15.77 27.35 -7.16
CA PHE A 129 14.47 28.01 -7.32
C PHE A 129 13.79 28.23 -5.98
N ASN A 130 12.98 29.29 -5.88
CA ASN A 130 12.23 29.59 -4.66
C ASN A 130 10.82 28.98 -4.64
N ALA A 131 10.37 28.45 -5.77
CA ALA A 131 9.08 27.80 -5.94
C ALA A 131 9.20 26.62 -6.90
N VAL A 132 8.56 25.50 -6.53
CA VAL A 132 8.60 24.23 -7.26
C VAL A 132 7.20 23.63 -7.30
N ASP A 133 6.79 23.19 -8.46
CA ASP A 133 5.55 22.42 -8.67
C ASP A 133 5.86 21.01 -9.15
N VAL A 134 4.95 20.07 -8.91
CA VAL A 134 5.00 18.72 -9.45
C VAL A 134 3.90 18.54 -10.46
N ALA A 135 4.23 18.14 -11.69
CA ALA A 135 3.24 17.94 -12.72
C ALA A 135 3.60 16.81 -13.69
N ILE A 136 2.57 16.25 -14.36
CA ILE A 136 2.72 15.25 -15.42
C ILE A 136 2.11 15.79 -16.72
N LYS A 137 2.67 15.38 -17.87
CA LYS A 137 2.06 15.72 -19.18
C LYS A 137 0.63 15.17 -19.24
N THR A 138 -0.30 15.99 -19.74
CA THR A 138 -1.64 15.49 -20.01
C THR A 138 -1.63 14.51 -21.18
N THR A 139 -2.41 13.43 -21.06
CA THR A 139 -2.61 12.43 -22.12
C THR A 139 -3.82 12.76 -22.99
N ASP A 140 -4.79 13.46 -22.42
CA ASP A 140 -6.02 13.82 -23.11
C ASP A 140 -5.92 15.16 -23.84
N THR A 141 -6.75 15.34 -24.86
CA THR A 141 -6.93 16.64 -25.50
C THR A 141 -7.73 17.54 -24.56
N ILE A 142 -7.14 18.65 -24.14
CA ILE A 142 -7.82 19.65 -23.31
C ILE A 142 -8.56 20.61 -24.23
N ILE A 143 -9.84 20.82 -23.93
CA ILE A 143 -10.68 21.81 -24.61
C ILE A 143 -11.09 22.90 -23.63
N GLN A 144 -11.01 24.16 -24.06
CA GLN A 144 -11.58 25.28 -23.34
C GLN A 144 -13.01 25.50 -23.84
N VAL A 145 -13.96 25.54 -22.91
CA VAL A 145 -15.38 25.64 -23.24
C VAL A 145 -15.98 26.90 -22.60
N GLN A 146 -16.70 27.67 -23.38
CA GLN A 146 -17.54 28.77 -22.92
C GLN A 146 -18.94 28.58 -23.49
N ASP A 147 -19.96 28.74 -22.68
CA ASP A 147 -21.39 28.60 -23.06
C ASP A 147 -21.71 27.31 -23.84
N SER A 148 -21.11 26.19 -23.44
CA SER A 148 -21.23 24.86 -24.07
C SER A 148 -20.62 24.76 -25.48
N LEU A 149 -19.88 25.76 -25.93
CA LEU A 149 -19.14 25.77 -27.19
C LEU A 149 -17.63 25.68 -26.93
N ILE A 150 -16.91 25.04 -27.86
CA ILE A 150 -15.44 24.99 -27.79
C ILE A 150 -14.91 26.40 -28.16
N ASP A 151 -14.24 27.03 -27.19
CA ASP A 151 -13.57 28.32 -27.35
C ASP A 151 -12.15 28.12 -27.90
N ALA A 152 -11.40 27.18 -27.32
CA ALA A 152 -10.04 26.88 -27.76
C ALA A 152 -9.65 25.41 -27.52
N ILE A 153 -8.70 24.94 -28.30
CA ILE A 153 -8.01 23.64 -28.09
C ILE A 153 -6.52 23.94 -27.98
N PRO A 154 -5.98 24.13 -26.76
CA PRO A 154 -4.58 24.48 -26.56
C PRO A 154 -3.63 23.36 -27.04
N ASN A 155 -2.40 23.72 -27.44
CA ASN A 155 -1.39 22.75 -27.81
C ASN A 155 -1.01 21.87 -26.59
N ARG A 156 -1.34 20.59 -26.67
CA ARG A 156 -1.12 19.59 -25.62
C ARG A 156 0.34 19.45 -25.19
N ASP A 157 1.30 19.73 -26.05
CA ASP A 157 2.73 19.60 -25.74
C ASP A 157 3.17 20.46 -24.56
N PHE A 158 2.42 21.53 -24.29
CA PHE A 158 2.68 22.48 -23.21
C PHE A 158 1.73 22.33 -22.02
N LEU A 159 0.85 21.32 -22.05
CA LEU A 159 -0.15 21.12 -20.99
C LEU A 159 0.24 20.01 -20.04
N TYR A 160 0.15 20.31 -18.75
CA TYR A 160 0.47 19.42 -17.67
C TYR A 160 -0.65 19.41 -16.64
N ASN A 161 -0.86 18.25 -16.01
CA ASN A 161 -1.75 18.10 -14.86
C ASN A 161 -0.93 18.32 -13.59
N GLY A 162 -1.26 19.38 -12.83
CA GLY A 162 -0.63 19.69 -11.55
C GLY A 162 -0.89 18.62 -10.50
N GLN A 163 0.15 18.30 -9.76
CA GLN A 163 0.10 17.38 -8.62
C GLN A 163 0.59 18.10 -7.36
N THR A 164 0.84 17.35 -6.31
CA THR A 164 1.62 17.76 -5.14
C THR A 164 2.70 16.71 -4.88
N PRO A 165 3.83 17.05 -4.24
CA PRO A 165 4.11 18.28 -3.48
C PRO A 165 4.24 19.56 -4.32
N GLN A 166 3.91 20.70 -3.68
CA GLN A 166 4.30 22.04 -4.12
C GLN A 166 5.25 22.60 -3.06
N ALA A 167 6.43 23.03 -3.44
CA ALA A 167 7.47 23.38 -2.48
C ALA A 167 7.97 24.82 -2.66
N PHE A 168 8.20 25.51 -1.53
CA PHE A 168 8.53 26.93 -1.54
C PHE A 168 9.53 27.28 -0.45
N HIS A 169 10.37 28.29 -0.72
CA HIS A 169 10.96 29.05 0.36
C HIS A 169 9.88 29.84 1.10
N ILE A 170 9.93 29.83 2.44
CA ILE A 170 8.91 30.48 3.27
C ILE A 170 8.68 31.95 2.88
N ASN A 171 9.76 32.70 2.62
CA ASN A 171 9.65 34.11 2.26
C ASN A 171 8.90 34.35 0.97
N THR A 172 9.05 33.48 -0.03
CA THR A 172 8.38 33.58 -1.33
C THR A 172 6.89 33.34 -1.19
N ILE A 173 6.51 32.23 -0.57
CA ILE A 173 5.08 31.89 -0.42
C ILE A 173 4.37 32.88 0.53
N LYS A 174 5.00 33.31 1.61
CA LYS A 174 4.49 34.34 2.53
C LYS A 174 4.20 35.63 1.77
N LYS A 175 5.18 36.16 1.01
CA LYS A 175 5.01 37.38 0.24
C LYS A 175 3.89 37.26 -0.79
N ALA A 176 3.78 36.13 -1.48
CA ALA A 176 2.71 35.93 -2.45
C ALA A 176 1.32 35.98 -1.78
N TYR A 177 1.16 35.37 -0.62
CA TYR A 177 -0.10 35.40 0.15
C TYR A 177 -0.39 36.78 0.77
N GLU A 178 0.62 37.52 1.24
CA GLU A 178 0.46 38.90 1.72
C GLU A 178 -0.13 39.81 0.64
N LEU A 179 0.32 39.66 -0.62
CA LEU A 179 -0.24 40.40 -1.76
C LEU A 179 -1.63 39.89 -2.15
N ALA A 180 -1.81 38.57 -2.16
CA ALA A 180 -3.09 37.93 -2.52
C ALA A 180 -4.23 38.37 -1.61
N LEU A 181 -3.99 38.46 -0.29
CA LEU A 181 -4.99 38.85 0.70
C LEU A 181 -5.42 40.32 0.58
N GLN A 182 -4.69 41.15 -0.17
CA GLN A 182 -5.09 42.54 -0.48
C GLN A 182 -6.03 42.61 -1.71
N ASP A 183 -6.13 41.52 -2.49
CA ASP A 183 -7.02 41.45 -3.68
C ASP A 183 -8.44 41.05 -3.22
N PRO A 184 -9.46 41.90 -3.30
CA PRO A 184 -10.83 41.55 -2.93
C PRO A 184 -11.45 40.42 -3.77
N ASN A 185 -10.85 40.14 -4.95
CA ASN A 185 -11.26 39.06 -5.84
C ASN A 185 -10.35 37.85 -5.75
N PHE A 186 -9.60 37.71 -4.63
CA PHE A 186 -8.69 36.60 -4.43
C PHE A 186 -9.43 35.26 -4.48
N ARG A 187 -8.97 34.39 -5.35
CA ARG A 187 -9.35 32.98 -5.44
C ARG A 187 -8.09 32.18 -5.76
N ALA A 188 -7.88 31.08 -5.05
CA ALA A 188 -6.78 30.18 -5.29
C ALA A 188 -7.25 28.75 -5.50
N THR A 189 -6.73 28.10 -6.52
CA THR A 189 -6.90 26.67 -6.77
C THR A 189 -5.77 25.87 -6.13
N ASP A 190 -4.55 26.45 -6.12
CA ASP A 190 -3.33 25.87 -5.56
C ASP A 190 -2.33 26.97 -5.17
N ASP A 191 -1.23 26.59 -4.50
CA ASP A 191 -0.25 27.53 -3.96
C ASP A 191 0.69 28.06 -5.04
N CYS A 192 1.03 27.27 -6.05
CA CYS A 192 1.82 27.72 -7.21
C CYS A 192 1.07 28.78 -8.04
N GLY A 193 -0.25 28.64 -8.18
CA GLY A 193 -1.10 29.64 -8.82
C GLY A 193 -1.09 30.97 -8.08
N VAL A 194 -1.05 30.96 -6.74
CA VAL A 194 -0.90 32.20 -5.95
C VAL A 194 0.44 32.86 -6.23
N VAL A 195 1.55 32.10 -6.18
CA VAL A 195 2.89 32.64 -6.51
C VAL A 195 2.92 33.20 -7.93
N LYS A 196 2.39 32.45 -8.90
CA LYS A 196 2.42 32.89 -10.31
C LYS A 196 1.63 34.16 -10.57
N LYS A 197 0.47 34.34 -9.89
CA LYS A 197 -0.38 35.52 -10.07
C LYS A 197 0.18 36.75 -9.38
N TYR A 198 0.67 36.63 -8.14
CA TYR A 198 1.06 37.80 -7.33
C TYR A 198 2.56 38.10 -7.30
N LEU A 199 3.39 37.14 -7.76
CA LEU A 199 4.81 37.30 -7.98
C LEU A 199 5.17 36.85 -9.41
N PRO A 200 4.72 37.55 -10.47
CA PRO A 200 4.82 37.08 -11.86
C PRO A 200 6.28 36.84 -12.34
N GLU A 201 7.25 37.54 -11.74
CA GLU A 201 8.67 37.40 -12.05
C GLU A 201 9.31 36.17 -11.36
N GLU A 202 8.63 35.60 -10.37
CA GLU A 202 9.14 34.40 -9.70
C GLU A 202 9.02 33.17 -10.62
N ARG A 203 10.13 32.47 -10.79
CA ARG A 203 10.18 31.28 -11.63
C ARG A 203 9.79 30.07 -10.81
N ILE A 204 8.76 29.36 -11.27
CA ILE A 204 8.31 28.10 -10.67
C ILE A 204 8.91 26.96 -11.49
N TYR A 205 9.76 26.15 -10.87
CA TYR A 205 10.34 24.99 -11.52
C TYR A 205 9.35 23.81 -11.48
N VAL A 206 9.27 23.03 -12.57
CA VAL A 206 8.37 21.88 -12.66
C VAL A 206 9.17 20.58 -12.53
N VAL A 207 8.93 19.86 -11.46
CA VAL A 207 9.42 18.49 -11.24
C VAL A 207 8.48 17.50 -11.91
N SER A 208 9.06 16.50 -12.56
CA SER A 208 8.27 15.42 -13.17
C SER A 208 7.59 14.56 -12.12
N GLY A 209 6.27 14.60 -12.12
CA GLY A 209 5.42 13.74 -11.28
C GLY A 209 5.31 12.30 -11.79
N GLU A 210 4.33 11.58 -11.28
CA GLU A 210 4.01 10.20 -11.70
C GLU A 210 2.50 10.01 -11.83
N GLN A 211 2.09 9.16 -12.78
CA GLN A 211 0.66 8.81 -12.94
C GLN A 211 0.08 8.18 -11.68
N PHE A 212 0.90 7.44 -10.92
CA PHE A 212 0.47 6.82 -9.67
C PHE A 212 0.24 7.82 -8.53
N ASN A 213 0.82 9.03 -8.59
CA ASN A 213 0.61 10.08 -7.59
C ASN A 213 -0.74 10.77 -7.80
N MET A 214 -1.80 9.97 -7.94
CA MET A 214 -3.16 10.45 -8.16
C MET A 214 -3.82 10.92 -6.86
N LYS A 215 -4.80 11.82 -7.00
CA LYS A 215 -5.57 12.37 -5.89
C LYS A 215 -6.87 11.56 -5.71
N LEU A 216 -7.12 11.07 -4.50
CA LEU A 216 -8.40 10.49 -4.13
C LEU A 216 -9.49 11.56 -4.18
N THR A 217 -10.32 11.53 -5.22
CA THR A 217 -11.34 12.55 -5.47
C THR A 217 -12.74 11.96 -5.56
N TYR A 218 -12.89 10.82 -6.25
CA TYR A 218 -14.14 10.12 -6.50
C TYR A 218 -14.15 8.74 -5.84
N LYS A 219 -15.31 8.09 -5.77
CA LYS A 219 -15.46 6.74 -5.19
C LYS A 219 -14.64 5.69 -5.94
N GLU A 220 -14.55 5.84 -7.25
CA GLU A 220 -13.82 4.97 -8.15
C GLU A 220 -12.30 5.00 -7.86
N ASP A 221 -11.78 6.15 -7.41
CA ASP A 221 -10.36 6.31 -7.09
C ASP A 221 -9.92 5.42 -5.92
N VAL A 222 -10.84 5.05 -5.01
CA VAL A 222 -10.56 4.12 -3.91
C VAL A 222 -10.08 2.79 -4.47
N PHE A 223 -10.80 2.23 -5.43
CA PHE A 223 -10.43 0.95 -6.08
C PHE A 223 -9.14 1.07 -6.88
N LEU A 224 -8.95 2.18 -7.59
CA LEU A 224 -7.74 2.42 -8.37
C LEU A 224 -6.51 2.54 -7.47
N ILE A 225 -6.59 3.32 -6.40
CA ILE A 225 -5.48 3.51 -5.45
C ILE A 225 -5.16 2.21 -4.72
N ASP A 226 -6.19 1.46 -4.26
CA ASP A 226 -5.97 0.15 -3.64
C ASP A 226 -5.23 -0.79 -4.60
N LYS A 227 -5.66 -0.83 -5.87
CA LYS A 227 -4.99 -1.64 -6.89
C LYS A 227 -3.56 -1.18 -7.17
N LEU A 228 -3.30 0.12 -7.16
CA LEU A 228 -1.95 0.68 -7.34
C LEU A 228 -1.03 0.35 -6.15
N PHE A 229 -1.54 0.33 -4.92
CA PHE A 229 -0.79 -0.18 -3.76
C PHE A 229 -0.42 -1.65 -3.94
N GLN A 230 -1.36 -2.47 -4.41
CA GLN A 230 -1.08 -3.88 -4.71
C GLN A 230 0.01 -4.03 -5.78
N LEU A 231 -0.01 -3.21 -6.84
CA LEU A 231 1.02 -3.23 -7.90
C LEU A 231 2.40 -2.78 -7.39
N LYS A 232 2.45 -1.82 -6.46
CA LYS A 232 3.71 -1.37 -5.83
C LYS A 232 4.25 -2.36 -4.79
N SER A 233 3.43 -3.27 -4.30
CA SER A 233 3.83 -4.33 -3.36
C SER A 233 4.57 -5.49 -4.06
N SER A 234 4.86 -5.38 -5.37
CA SER A 234 5.61 -6.41 -6.09
C SER A 234 7.04 -6.52 -5.56
N ILE A 235 7.44 -7.76 -5.26
CA ILE A 235 8.82 -8.09 -4.89
C ILE A 235 9.54 -8.54 -6.16
N ASP A 236 10.54 -7.78 -6.59
CA ASP A 236 11.36 -8.10 -7.76
C ASP A 236 12.28 -9.31 -7.50
N LYS A 237 12.65 -10.00 -8.61
CA LYS A 237 13.63 -11.07 -8.62
C LYS A 237 14.93 -10.65 -7.90
N GLY A 238 15.37 -11.47 -6.97
CA GLY A 238 16.71 -11.34 -6.38
C GLY A 238 16.75 -10.84 -4.95
N MET A 239 15.61 -10.69 -4.28
CA MET A 239 15.65 -10.50 -2.84
C MET A 239 16.22 -11.76 -2.18
N SER A 240 17.44 -11.63 -1.64
CA SER A 240 17.94 -12.53 -0.63
C SER A 240 17.22 -12.25 0.71
N LEU A 241 17.14 -13.24 1.58
CA LEU A 241 16.82 -12.97 2.98
C LEU A 241 17.86 -11.96 3.52
N SER A 242 17.39 -10.85 4.07
CA SER A 242 18.29 -9.93 4.73
C SER A 242 18.82 -10.57 6.01
N GLU A 243 20.03 -10.17 6.42
CA GLU A 243 20.60 -10.61 7.71
C GLU A 243 19.70 -10.25 8.89
N GLU A 244 18.95 -9.16 8.76
CA GLU A 244 17.98 -8.70 9.75
C GLU A 244 16.80 -9.68 9.86
N VAL A 245 16.17 -10.04 8.74
CA VAL A 245 15.07 -11.01 8.73
C VAL A 245 15.54 -12.37 9.20
N THR A 246 16.74 -12.79 8.83
CA THR A 246 17.33 -14.05 9.30
C THR A 246 17.50 -14.07 10.83
N ARG A 247 17.94 -12.94 11.42
CA ARG A 247 18.01 -12.80 12.88
C ARG A 247 16.65 -12.80 13.55
N MET A 248 15.66 -12.14 12.94
CA MET A 248 14.27 -12.08 13.44
C MET A 248 13.55 -13.44 13.39
N LEU A 249 13.96 -14.33 12.48
CA LEU A 249 13.43 -15.70 12.37
C LEU A 249 13.83 -16.61 13.53
N LYS A 250 14.98 -16.36 14.15
CA LYS A 250 15.48 -17.20 15.23
C LYS A 250 14.42 -17.39 16.32
N ASP A 251 14.23 -18.66 16.74
CA ASP A 251 13.28 -19.08 17.77
C ASP A 251 11.79 -18.76 17.47
N ARG A 252 11.46 -18.37 16.23
CA ARG A 252 10.07 -18.22 15.79
C ARG A 252 9.44 -19.56 15.46
N VAL A 253 8.17 -19.72 15.86
CA VAL A 253 7.38 -20.91 15.58
C VAL A 253 6.49 -20.66 14.37
N ILE A 254 6.70 -21.43 13.29
CA ILE A 254 6.03 -21.27 12.01
C ILE A 254 5.29 -22.56 11.66
N VAL A 255 3.98 -22.46 11.44
CA VAL A 255 3.14 -23.57 11.00
C VAL A 255 2.85 -23.43 9.52
N VAL A 256 3.18 -24.44 8.72
CA VAL A 256 2.98 -24.45 7.26
C VAL A 256 2.01 -25.57 6.88
N PHE A 257 0.81 -25.19 6.47
CA PHE A 257 -0.13 -26.09 5.82
C PHE A 257 0.21 -26.20 4.32
N GLY A 258 0.32 -27.42 3.79
CA GLY A 258 0.79 -27.70 2.41
C GLY A 258 2.32 -27.73 2.28
N GLY A 259 3.05 -27.95 3.38
CA GLY A 259 4.51 -27.90 3.45
C GLY A 259 5.28 -29.10 2.89
N SER A 260 4.62 -30.13 2.34
CA SER A 260 5.32 -31.36 1.90
C SER A 260 6.11 -31.20 0.61
N TYR A 261 5.78 -30.26 -0.25
CA TYR A 261 6.47 -29.98 -1.50
C TYR A 261 6.23 -28.54 -1.98
N GLY A 262 6.98 -28.15 -3.04
CA GLY A 262 6.84 -26.82 -3.64
C GLY A 262 7.21 -25.70 -2.68
N ILE A 263 6.46 -24.60 -2.73
CA ILE A 263 6.75 -23.38 -1.98
C ILE A 263 6.77 -23.63 -0.46
N GLY A 264 5.78 -24.39 0.05
CA GLY A 264 5.70 -24.68 1.48
C GLY A 264 6.90 -25.46 2.01
N LYS A 265 7.45 -26.37 1.22
CA LYS A 265 8.69 -27.10 1.56
C LYS A 265 9.87 -26.13 1.68
N GLU A 266 10.03 -25.23 0.70
CA GLU A 266 11.14 -24.27 0.71
C GLU A 266 11.05 -23.28 1.90
N ILE A 267 9.85 -22.90 2.31
CA ILE A 267 9.66 -22.12 3.55
C ILE A 267 10.23 -22.87 4.76
N LEU A 268 9.94 -24.18 4.87
CA LEU A 268 10.45 -25.00 5.97
C LEU A 268 11.97 -25.20 5.91
N GLU A 269 12.57 -25.30 4.73
CA GLU A 269 14.03 -25.35 4.58
C GLU A 269 14.69 -24.02 5.02
N ILE A 270 14.06 -22.88 4.73
CA ILE A 270 14.52 -21.57 5.24
C ILE A 270 14.39 -21.53 6.76
N CYS A 271 13.27 -21.99 7.35
CA CYS A 271 13.12 -22.06 8.79
C CYS A 271 14.26 -22.85 9.43
N LYS A 272 14.55 -24.03 8.88
CA LYS A 272 15.63 -24.90 9.36
C LYS A 272 17.01 -24.24 9.31
N SER A 273 17.33 -23.57 8.21
CA SER A 273 18.63 -22.88 8.04
C SER A 273 18.77 -21.64 8.92
N SER A 274 17.67 -21.03 9.36
CA SER A 274 17.62 -19.78 10.14
C SER A 274 17.32 -20.02 11.63
N SER A 275 17.39 -21.27 12.12
CA SER A 275 17.08 -21.62 13.51
C SER A 275 15.66 -21.25 13.95
N ALA A 276 14.70 -21.22 13.02
CA ALA A 276 13.28 -21.12 13.31
C ALA A 276 12.69 -22.54 13.50
N ILE A 277 11.60 -22.64 14.22
CA ILE A 277 10.91 -23.90 14.49
C ILE A 277 9.75 -24.04 13.50
N GLY A 278 9.95 -24.87 12.47
CA GLY A 278 8.98 -25.11 11.40
C GLY A 278 8.18 -26.38 11.57
N TYR A 279 6.85 -26.28 11.46
CA TYR A 279 5.91 -27.42 11.47
C TYR A 279 5.25 -27.58 10.12
N CYS A 280 5.25 -28.82 9.60
CA CYS A 280 4.65 -29.19 8.33
C CYS A 280 3.35 -29.96 8.54
N PHE A 281 2.26 -29.47 7.97
CA PHE A 281 0.99 -30.20 7.93
C PHE A 281 0.46 -30.29 6.50
N SER A 282 0.07 -31.50 6.11
CA SER A 282 -0.49 -31.78 4.79
C SER A 282 -1.21 -33.12 4.77
N ARG A 283 -1.84 -33.46 3.67
CA ARG A 283 -2.44 -34.78 3.49
C ARG A 283 -1.44 -35.93 3.59
N ALA A 284 -0.16 -35.67 3.35
CA ALA A 284 0.90 -36.68 3.48
C ALA A 284 1.12 -37.11 4.96
N ASN A 285 0.78 -36.25 5.92
CA ASN A 285 0.80 -36.51 7.33
C ASN A 285 -0.60 -36.39 7.98
N ASN A 286 -1.63 -36.79 7.21
CA ASN A 286 -3.01 -36.93 7.64
C ASN A 286 -3.68 -35.64 8.15
N VAL A 287 -3.27 -34.46 7.63
CA VAL A 287 -3.93 -33.18 7.89
C VAL A 287 -4.49 -32.61 6.59
N ASP A 288 -5.83 -32.63 6.48
CA ASP A 288 -6.56 -31.98 5.40
C ASP A 288 -7.06 -30.60 5.87
N VAL A 289 -6.70 -29.54 5.13
CA VAL A 289 -7.10 -28.16 5.46
C VAL A 289 -8.61 -27.94 5.37
N SER A 290 -9.34 -28.80 4.67
CA SER A 290 -10.81 -28.75 4.60
C SER A 290 -11.51 -29.33 5.83
N SER A 291 -10.78 -29.99 6.76
CA SER A 291 -11.28 -30.47 8.05
C SER A 291 -10.88 -29.54 9.19
N HIS A 292 -11.86 -28.87 9.80
CA HIS A 292 -11.58 -27.93 10.89
C HIS A 292 -11.03 -28.67 12.13
N GLU A 293 -11.47 -29.89 12.40
CA GLU A 293 -10.96 -30.69 13.52
C GLU A 293 -9.47 -31.01 13.37
N GLN A 294 -9.06 -31.39 12.13
CA GLN A 294 -7.65 -31.71 11.86
C GLN A 294 -6.76 -30.48 11.93
N VAL A 295 -7.21 -29.34 11.40
CA VAL A 295 -6.49 -28.08 11.49
C VAL A 295 -6.38 -27.60 12.94
N SER A 296 -7.49 -27.61 13.69
CA SER A 296 -7.51 -27.22 15.10
C SER A 296 -6.57 -28.09 15.94
N LYS A 297 -6.63 -29.42 15.76
CA LYS A 297 -5.74 -30.35 16.46
C LYS A 297 -4.27 -30.14 16.14
N ALA A 298 -3.93 -29.91 14.86
CA ALA A 298 -2.57 -29.63 14.43
C ALA A 298 -2.00 -28.37 15.08
N LEU A 299 -2.79 -27.27 15.13
CA LEU A 299 -2.38 -26.02 15.80
C LEU A 299 -2.26 -26.19 17.31
N GLU A 300 -3.17 -26.95 17.95
CA GLU A 300 -3.13 -27.22 19.37
C GLU A 300 -1.91 -28.06 19.76
N GLU A 301 -1.54 -29.04 18.95
CA GLU A 301 -0.33 -29.86 19.15
C GLU A 301 0.92 -28.98 19.16
N VAL A 302 1.07 -28.07 18.16
CA VAL A 302 2.21 -27.14 18.11
C VAL A 302 2.21 -26.22 19.32
N TYR A 303 1.06 -25.62 19.64
CA TYR A 303 0.94 -24.72 20.77
C TYR A 303 1.27 -25.39 22.12
N THR A 304 0.80 -26.60 22.31
CA THR A 304 1.07 -27.40 23.53
C THR A 304 2.56 -27.67 23.69
N LYS A 305 3.26 -27.92 22.58
CA LYS A 305 4.69 -28.23 22.56
C LYS A 305 5.59 -27.00 22.70
N GLU A 306 5.26 -25.92 21.99
CA GLU A 306 6.13 -24.74 21.87
C GLU A 306 5.67 -23.55 22.74
N GLY A 307 4.44 -23.59 23.27
CA GLY A 307 3.84 -22.51 24.07
C GLY A 307 3.41 -21.29 23.26
N LYS A 308 3.71 -21.25 21.95
CA LYS A 308 3.39 -20.14 21.05
C LYS A 308 3.29 -20.59 19.60
N ILE A 309 2.64 -19.77 18.77
CA ILE A 309 2.70 -19.83 17.30
C ILE A 309 2.89 -18.38 16.84
N ASP A 310 4.02 -18.09 16.20
CA ASP A 310 4.32 -16.74 15.71
C ASP A 310 3.73 -16.52 14.31
N PHE A 311 3.77 -17.54 13.45
CA PHE A 311 3.34 -17.42 12.05
C PHE A 311 2.60 -18.65 11.57
N VAL A 312 1.57 -18.42 10.76
CA VAL A 312 0.85 -19.48 10.05
C VAL A 312 0.85 -19.21 8.56
N VAL A 313 1.21 -20.19 7.76
CA VAL A 313 1.28 -20.11 6.30
C VAL A 313 0.43 -21.22 5.70
N ASN A 314 -0.50 -20.88 4.80
CA ASN A 314 -1.31 -21.87 4.09
C ASN A 314 -0.97 -21.86 2.59
N THR A 315 -0.15 -22.81 2.16
CA THR A 315 0.18 -23.06 0.74
C THR A 315 -0.66 -24.17 0.12
N ALA A 316 -1.53 -24.82 0.91
CA ALA A 316 -2.34 -25.92 0.42
C ALA A 316 -3.31 -25.47 -0.67
N ALA A 317 -3.28 -26.14 -1.80
CA ALA A 317 -4.18 -25.91 -2.92
C ALA A 317 -4.21 -27.10 -3.88
N ILE A 318 -5.27 -27.18 -4.68
CA ILE A 318 -5.39 -28.09 -5.80
C ILE A 318 -5.76 -27.30 -7.07
N LEU A 319 -5.28 -27.74 -8.21
CA LEU A 319 -5.62 -27.22 -9.52
C LEU A 319 -5.93 -28.39 -10.45
N ASP A 320 -7.16 -28.42 -10.95
CA ASP A 320 -7.59 -29.32 -12.01
C ASP A 320 -7.92 -28.49 -13.24
N LYS A 321 -7.13 -28.72 -14.29
CA LYS A 321 -7.23 -27.97 -15.53
C LYS A 321 -8.19 -28.65 -16.50
N GLN A 322 -9.46 -28.29 -16.42
CA GLN A 322 -10.50 -28.76 -17.34
C GLN A 322 -11.63 -27.74 -17.51
N SER A 323 -12.45 -27.91 -18.55
CA SER A 323 -13.64 -27.10 -18.76
C SER A 323 -14.64 -27.34 -17.63
N LEU A 324 -15.32 -26.27 -17.15
CA LEU A 324 -16.35 -26.38 -16.13
C LEU A 324 -17.44 -27.39 -16.49
N THR A 325 -17.80 -27.46 -17.79
CA THR A 325 -18.80 -28.39 -18.28
C THR A 325 -18.41 -29.85 -18.17
N ASN A 326 -17.11 -30.14 -18.02
CA ASN A 326 -16.57 -31.50 -17.89
C ASN A 326 -16.22 -31.85 -16.44
N MET A 327 -16.25 -30.88 -15.52
CA MET A 327 -15.98 -31.13 -14.11
C MET A 327 -17.15 -31.86 -13.48
N SER A 328 -16.86 -32.89 -12.66
CA SER A 328 -17.86 -33.44 -11.77
C SER A 328 -18.19 -32.46 -10.63
N TYR A 329 -19.39 -32.55 -10.07
CA TYR A 329 -19.73 -31.75 -8.88
C TYR A 329 -18.83 -32.08 -7.69
N GLU A 330 -18.36 -33.30 -7.57
CA GLU A 330 -17.42 -33.74 -6.54
C GLU A 330 -16.07 -33.02 -6.67
N ASP A 331 -15.51 -32.91 -7.89
CA ASP A 331 -14.27 -32.16 -8.16
C ASP A 331 -14.45 -30.67 -7.87
N ILE A 332 -15.60 -30.10 -8.24
CA ILE A 332 -15.94 -28.69 -7.97
C ILE A 332 -15.96 -28.45 -6.45
N ILE A 333 -16.70 -29.25 -5.70
CA ILE A 333 -16.82 -29.16 -4.23
C ILE A 333 -15.45 -29.35 -3.57
N THR A 334 -14.69 -30.34 -4.01
CA THR A 334 -13.34 -30.59 -3.50
C THR A 334 -12.40 -29.40 -3.75
N SER A 335 -12.45 -28.82 -4.95
CA SER A 335 -11.65 -27.64 -5.29
C SER A 335 -12.03 -26.43 -4.42
N ILE A 336 -13.31 -26.19 -4.17
CA ILE A 336 -13.79 -25.10 -3.30
C ILE A 336 -13.36 -25.37 -1.85
N ASN A 337 -13.57 -26.60 -1.36
CA ASN A 337 -13.25 -26.96 0.02
C ASN A 337 -11.76 -26.82 0.31
N VAL A 338 -10.88 -27.30 -0.55
CA VAL A 338 -9.43 -27.20 -0.33
C VAL A 338 -8.93 -25.77 -0.51
N ASN A 339 -9.28 -25.13 -1.63
CA ASN A 339 -8.68 -23.84 -1.99
C ASN A 339 -9.24 -22.64 -1.21
N TYR A 340 -10.55 -22.64 -0.91
CA TYR A 340 -11.19 -21.51 -0.23
C TYR A 340 -11.57 -21.84 1.21
N LEU A 341 -12.45 -22.84 1.43
CA LEU A 341 -12.90 -23.20 2.78
C LEU A 341 -11.70 -23.56 3.67
N GLY A 342 -10.71 -24.30 3.15
CA GLY A 342 -9.47 -24.62 3.87
C GLY A 342 -8.70 -23.36 4.31
N SER A 343 -8.66 -22.33 3.49
CA SER A 343 -8.04 -21.04 3.88
C SER A 343 -8.85 -20.32 4.96
N VAL A 344 -10.18 -20.38 4.90
CA VAL A 344 -11.08 -19.83 5.94
C VAL A 344 -10.90 -20.58 7.26
N ILE A 345 -10.84 -21.91 7.23
CA ILE A 345 -10.61 -22.76 8.41
C ILE A 345 -9.25 -22.42 9.04
N VAL A 346 -8.18 -22.42 8.25
CA VAL A 346 -6.84 -22.08 8.75
C VAL A 346 -6.82 -20.69 9.37
N ALA A 347 -7.43 -19.70 8.74
CA ALA A 347 -7.53 -18.36 9.30
C ALA A 347 -8.26 -18.35 10.65
N LYS A 348 -9.44 -18.93 10.69
CA LYS A 348 -10.28 -18.98 11.90
C LYS A 348 -9.60 -19.70 13.06
N GLU A 349 -9.06 -20.89 12.82
CA GLU A 349 -8.45 -21.71 13.87
C GLU A 349 -7.11 -21.14 14.37
N SER A 350 -6.35 -20.43 13.52
CA SER A 350 -5.08 -19.80 13.91
C SER A 350 -5.24 -18.50 14.69
N PHE A 351 -6.39 -17.83 14.59
CA PHE A 351 -6.64 -16.51 15.18
C PHE A 351 -6.23 -16.43 16.66
N LYS A 352 -6.74 -17.34 17.50
CA LYS A 352 -6.49 -17.34 18.95
C LYS A 352 -5.02 -17.47 19.36
N TYR A 353 -4.20 -18.08 18.51
CA TYR A 353 -2.76 -18.24 18.73
C TYR A 353 -1.99 -17.02 18.24
N LEU A 354 -2.29 -16.55 17.02
CA LEU A 354 -1.64 -15.40 16.42
C LEU A 354 -1.94 -14.09 17.17
N GLN A 355 -3.13 -13.96 17.76
CA GLN A 355 -3.47 -12.79 18.57
C GLN A 355 -2.55 -12.67 19.81
N ARG A 356 -2.16 -13.78 20.42
CA ARG A 356 -1.27 -13.78 21.59
C ARG A 356 0.15 -13.34 21.28
N THR A 357 0.63 -13.63 20.07
CA THR A 357 1.98 -13.32 19.62
C THR A 357 2.04 -12.04 18.80
N LYS A 358 0.88 -11.43 18.48
CA LYS A 358 0.73 -10.40 17.45
C LYS A 358 1.39 -10.83 16.13
N GLY A 359 1.12 -12.08 15.78
CA GLY A 359 1.79 -12.78 14.68
C GLY A 359 1.19 -12.48 13.32
N SER A 360 1.59 -13.28 12.33
CA SER A 360 1.15 -13.11 10.94
C SER A 360 0.54 -14.36 10.34
N LEU A 361 -0.53 -14.17 9.54
CA LEU A 361 -1.12 -15.18 8.67
C LEU A 361 -0.80 -14.88 7.22
N LEU A 362 -0.30 -15.87 6.47
CA LEU A 362 0.01 -15.75 5.06
C LEU A 362 -0.78 -16.76 4.24
N LEU A 363 -1.58 -16.25 3.31
CA LEU A 363 -2.35 -17.05 2.36
C LEU A 363 -1.76 -16.93 0.94
N TYR A 364 -2.24 -17.75 0.01
CA TYR A 364 -1.75 -17.76 -1.37
C TYR A 364 -2.88 -17.61 -2.38
N THR A 365 -2.75 -16.62 -3.24
CA THR A 365 -3.57 -16.45 -4.44
C THR A 365 -2.82 -16.93 -5.68
N SER A 366 -3.16 -16.43 -6.83
CA SER A 366 -2.56 -16.71 -8.14
C SER A 366 -2.85 -15.54 -9.07
N SER A 367 -2.02 -15.31 -10.07
CA SER A 367 -2.27 -14.29 -11.10
C SER A 367 -3.63 -14.41 -11.80
N SER A 368 -4.33 -15.53 -11.62
CA SER A 368 -5.70 -15.71 -12.10
C SER A 368 -6.77 -15.02 -11.24
N TYR A 369 -6.42 -14.42 -10.10
CA TYR A 369 -7.38 -13.70 -9.26
C TYR A 369 -7.88 -12.40 -9.89
N THR A 370 -7.05 -11.74 -10.71
CA THR A 370 -7.40 -10.49 -11.39
C THR A 370 -8.26 -10.72 -12.63
N ARG A 371 -8.11 -11.88 -13.25
CA ARG A 371 -8.85 -12.27 -14.44
C ARG A 371 -8.94 -13.79 -14.50
N GLY A 372 -10.18 -14.31 -14.54
CA GLY A 372 -10.45 -15.75 -14.73
C GLY A 372 -9.75 -16.31 -15.96
N ARG A 373 -9.27 -17.53 -15.87
CA ARG A 373 -8.57 -18.23 -16.97
C ARG A 373 -9.42 -19.38 -17.49
N SER A 374 -9.40 -19.60 -18.78
CA SER A 374 -10.02 -20.76 -19.41
C SER A 374 -9.46 -22.06 -18.84
N LEU A 375 -10.30 -23.07 -18.68
CA LEU A 375 -10.00 -24.41 -18.17
C LEU A 375 -9.67 -24.52 -16.67
N TYR A 376 -9.70 -23.46 -15.91
CA TYR A 376 -9.59 -23.49 -14.44
C TYR A 376 -10.40 -22.38 -13.76
N SER A 377 -11.66 -22.28 -14.16
CA SER A 377 -12.61 -21.27 -13.66
C SER A 377 -12.78 -21.37 -12.15
N ILE A 378 -13.02 -22.55 -11.58
CA ILE A 378 -13.20 -22.76 -10.13
C ILE A 378 -11.93 -22.36 -9.37
N TYR A 379 -10.74 -22.78 -9.84
CA TYR A 379 -9.48 -22.36 -9.23
C TYR A 379 -9.34 -20.83 -9.21
N SER A 380 -9.58 -20.17 -10.35
CA SER A 380 -9.49 -18.71 -10.46
C SER A 380 -10.45 -18.01 -9.48
N SER A 381 -11.69 -18.49 -9.40
CA SER A 381 -12.72 -17.95 -8.49
C SER A 381 -12.32 -18.09 -7.02
N THR A 382 -11.81 -19.26 -6.62
CA THR A 382 -11.36 -19.48 -5.23
C THR A 382 -10.15 -18.61 -4.90
N LYS A 383 -9.23 -18.38 -5.85
CA LYS A 383 -8.07 -17.51 -5.65
C LYS A 383 -8.43 -16.02 -5.57
N ALA A 384 -9.48 -15.59 -6.28
CA ALA A 384 -10.05 -14.25 -6.13
C ALA A 384 -10.74 -14.09 -4.76
N ALA A 385 -11.48 -15.11 -4.31
CA ALA A 385 -12.12 -15.11 -3.00
C ALA A 385 -11.12 -14.99 -1.84
N ILE A 386 -9.93 -15.60 -1.94
CA ILE A 386 -8.85 -15.46 -0.94
C ILE A 386 -8.39 -14.01 -0.81
N VAL A 387 -8.23 -13.29 -1.92
CA VAL A 387 -7.81 -11.88 -1.88
C VAL A 387 -8.84 -11.04 -1.11
N ASN A 388 -10.12 -11.22 -1.42
CA ASN A 388 -11.19 -10.51 -0.73
C ASN A 388 -11.26 -10.89 0.77
N LEU A 389 -11.08 -12.16 1.11
CA LEU A 389 -10.99 -12.64 2.49
C LEU A 389 -9.85 -11.95 3.26
N VAL A 390 -8.66 -11.87 2.67
CA VAL A 390 -7.48 -11.23 3.29
C VAL A 390 -7.74 -9.75 3.56
N GLN A 391 -8.36 -9.05 2.61
CA GLN A 391 -8.73 -7.64 2.77
C GLN A 391 -9.73 -7.46 3.92
N ALA A 392 -10.80 -8.26 3.95
CA ALA A 392 -11.80 -8.19 5.02
C ALA A 392 -11.20 -8.48 6.40
N LEU A 393 -10.42 -9.56 6.52
CA LEU A 393 -9.78 -9.92 7.80
C LEU A 393 -8.74 -8.89 8.26
N SER A 394 -8.08 -8.19 7.35
CA SER A 394 -7.15 -7.10 7.72
C SER A 394 -7.87 -5.90 8.34
N GLU A 395 -9.17 -5.73 8.07
CA GLU A 395 -9.99 -4.70 8.71
C GLU A 395 -10.56 -5.16 10.05
N GLU A 396 -10.85 -6.47 10.18
CA GLU A 396 -11.38 -7.07 11.41
C GLU A 396 -10.29 -7.28 12.48
N TRP A 397 -9.06 -7.61 12.08
CA TRP A 397 -7.96 -8.01 12.96
C TRP A 397 -6.94 -6.88 13.13
N SER A 398 -7.01 -6.17 14.24
CA SER A 398 -6.11 -5.03 14.51
C SER A 398 -4.69 -5.43 14.92
N ASP A 399 -4.55 -6.60 15.57
CA ASP A 399 -3.29 -7.04 16.19
C ASP A 399 -2.57 -8.16 15.42
N ILE A 400 -3.19 -8.66 14.34
CA ILE A 400 -2.65 -9.75 13.51
C ILE A 400 -2.43 -9.21 12.11
N THR A 401 -1.23 -9.44 11.58
CA THR A 401 -0.96 -9.12 10.17
C THR A 401 -1.44 -10.26 9.28
N ILE A 402 -2.25 -9.95 8.27
CA ILE A 402 -2.67 -10.93 7.27
C ILE A 402 -2.37 -10.42 5.86
N ASN A 403 -1.69 -11.24 5.07
CA ASN A 403 -1.33 -10.90 3.69
C ASN A 403 -1.51 -12.10 2.77
N CYS A 404 -1.40 -11.84 1.46
CA CYS A 404 -1.55 -12.85 0.43
C CYS A 404 -0.38 -12.78 -0.57
N ILE A 405 0.27 -13.90 -0.85
CA ILE A 405 1.27 -14.02 -1.89
C ILE A 405 0.60 -14.34 -3.23
N ASN A 406 0.96 -13.59 -4.26
CA ASN A 406 0.58 -13.84 -5.64
C ASN A 406 1.81 -14.21 -6.47
N PRO A 407 2.19 -15.48 -6.51
CA PRO A 407 3.34 -15.90 -7.31
C PRO A 407 2.97 -15.94 -8.80
N GLU A 408 3.87 -15.49 -9.65
CA GLU A 408 3.83 -15.84 -11.06
C GLU A 408 4.04 -17.36 -11.25
N ARG A 409 4.11 -17.78 -12.52
CA ARG A 409 4.33 -19.19 -12.86
C ARG A 409 5.54 -19.74 -12.14
N THR A 410 5.32 -20.62 -11.16
CA THR A 410 6.35 -21.18 -10.29
C THR A 410 6.56 -22.65 -10.57
N LYS A 411 7.81 -23.12 -10.68
CA LYS A 411 8.19 -24.51 -10.93
C LYS A 411 7.86 -25.39 -9.73
N THR A 412 6.61 -25.81 -9.62
CA THR A 412 6.11 -26.70 -8.55
C THR A 412 5.56 -27.98 -9.14
N PRO A 413 5.45 -29.09 -8.36
CA PRO A 413 4.81 -30.31 -8.82
C PRO A 413 3.40 -30.08 -9.36
N MET A 414 2.60 -29.20 -8.74
CA MET A 414 1.28 -28.81 -9.23
C MET A 414 1.36 -28.19 -10.63
N ARG A 415 2.32 -27.31 -10.86
CA ARG A 415 2.51 -26.65 -12.16
C ARG A 415 2.87 -27.67 -13.24
N ILE A 416 3.85 -28.52 -12.96
CA ILE A 416 4.32 -29.55 -13.87
C ILE A 416 3.18 -30.53 -14.23
N LYS A 417 2.39 -30.98 -13.24
CA LYS A 417 1.23 -31.84 -13.45
C LYS A 417 0.22 -31.27 -14.46
N ASN A 418 -0.06 -29.95 -14.36
CA ASN A 418 -1.13 -29.31 -15.13
C ASN A 418 -0.69 -28.68 -16.46
N PHE A 419 0.60 -28.33 -16.60
CA PHE A 419 1.10 -27.62 -17.78
C PHE A 419 2.28 -28.30 -18.47
N GLY A 420 2.76 -29.41 -17.92
CA GLY A 420 3.95 -30.10 -18.45
C GLY A 420 5.25 -29.40 -18.07
N ASN A 421 6.33 -29.80 -18.73
CA ASN A 421 7.64 -29.16 -18.57
C ASN A 421 7.71 -27.89 -19.41
N GLU A 422 7.94 -26.76 -18.77
CA GLU A 422 8.17 -25.45 -19.39
C GLU A 422 9.65 -25.09 -19.28
N ALA A 423 10.12 -24.13 -20.07
CA ALA A 423 11.51 -23.67 -20.01
C ALA A 423 11.85 -23.07 -18.63
N ASP A 424 12.96 -23.46 -18.03
CA ASP A 424 13.34 -23.07 -16.65
C ASP A 424 13.46 -21.54 -16.47
N ASN A 425 13.85 -20.82 -17.50
CA ASN A 425 13.94 -19.36 -17.47
C ASN A 425 12.58 -18.64 -17.55
N SER A 426 11.49 -19.37 -17.78
CA SER A 426 10.12 -18.85 -17.83
C SER A 426 9.34 -19.09 -16.54
N LEU A 427 9.95 -19.69 -15.54
CA LEU A 427 9.33 -20.06 -14.28
C LEU A 427 10.10 -19.51 -13.10
N LEU A 428 9.38 -19.01 -12.10
CA LEU A 428 9.94 -18.73 -10.77
C LEU A 428 10.42 -20.03 -10.11
N LYS A 429 11.53 -19.94 -9.40
CA LYS A 429 11.93 -21.00 -8.48
C LYS A 429 11.07 -20.93 -7.19
N PRO A 430 10.65 -22.06 -6.60
CA PRO A 430 9.89 -22.07 -5.35
C PRO A 430 10.61 -21.35 -4.21
N GLU A 431 11.95 -21.38 -4.19
CA GLU A 431 12.79 -20.70 -3.19
C GLU A 431 12.62 -19.17 -3.23
N ALA A 432 12.50 -18.58 -4.43
CA ALA A 432 12.28 -17.14 -4.56
C ALA A 432 10.93 -16.73 -3.96
N VAL A 433 9.90 -17.55 -4.17
CA VAL A 433 8.58 -17.33 -3.57
C VAL A 433 8.62 -17.55 -2.06
N ALA A 434 9.37 -18.53 -1.58
CA ALA A 434 9.54 -18.79 -0.15
C ALA A 434 10.24 -17.61 0.56
N ILE A 435 11.30 -17.05 -0.04
CA ILE A 435 11.99 -15.86 0.48
C ILE A 435 11.03 -14.67 0.58
N ALA A 436 10.27 -14.40 -0.48
CA ALA A 436 9.25 -13.35 -0.49
C ALA A 436 8.19 -13.57 0.61
N SER A 437 7.79 -14.82 0.82
CA SER A 437 6.84 -15.20 1.86
C SER A 437 7.38 -14.92 3.26
N ILE A 438 8.61 -15.32 3.53
CA ILE A 438 9.27 -15.05 4.82
C ILE A 438 9.40 -13.53 5.07
N ASN A 439 9.86 -12.76 4.08
CA ASN A 439 9.93 -11.30 4.22
C ASN A 439 8.55 -10.69 4.52
N THR A 440 7.48 -11.22 3.92
CA THR A 440 6.11 -10.75 4.14
C THR A 440 5.60 -11.03 5.56
N LEU A 441 6.03 -12.12 6.20
CA LEU A 441 5.65 -12.44 7.59
C LEU A 441 6.13 -11.37 8.59
N PHE A 442 7.18 -10.64 8.26
CA PHE A 442 7.72 -9.54 9.08
C PHE A 442 7.29 -8.14 8.63
N SER A 443 6.38 -8.06 7.65
CA SER A 443 5.82 -6.78 7.21
C SER A 443 4.90 -6.20 8.28
N ASP A 444 4.95 -4.88 8.46
CA ASP A 444 4.00 -4.11 9.25
C ASP A 444 2.68 -3.81 8.49
N LYS A 445 2.63 -4.17 7.21
CA LYS A 445 1.46 -3.97 6.34
C LYS A 445 0.54 -5.17 6.39
N SER A 446 -0.77 -4.92 6.44
CA SER A 446 -1.83 -5.92 6.43
C SER A 446 -2.76 -5.72 5.23
N GLY A 447 -3.45 -6.77 4.78
CA GLY A 447 -4.40 -6.72 3.67
C GLY A 447 -3.74 -6.64 2.28
N GLN A 448 -2.43 -6.87 2.17
CA GLN A 448 -1.68 -6.73 0.92
C GLN A 448 -1.71 -8.01 0.08
N VAL A 449 -1.71 -7.82 -1.23
CA VAL A 449 -1.37 -8.88 -2.21
C VAL A 449 0.04 -8.63 -2.71
N ILE A 450 0.96 -9.49 -2.36
CA ILE A 450 2.38 -9.36 -2.69
C ILE A 450 2.66 -10.13 -3.98
N ASP A 451 2.89 -9.41 -5.05
CA ASP A 451 3.26 -9.98 -6.35
C ASP A 451 4.73 -10.44 -6.32
N VAL A 452 4.97 -11.72 -6.62
CA VAL A 452 6.32 -12.26 -6.82
C VAL A 452 6.48 -12.55 -8.30
N LYS A 453 7.32 -11.78 -8.97
CA LYS A 453 7.52 -11.81 -10.43
C LYS A 453 8.86 -12.38 -10.81
N LEU A 454 8.91 -12.85 -12.08
CA LEU A 454 10.12 -13.36 -12.75
C LEU A 454 11.14 -12.24 -12.96
#